data_4178844c68709ed625631c9f84356211
#
_entry.id   4178844c68709ed625631c9f84356211
#
_cell.length_a   1.000
_cell.length_b   1.000
_cell.length_c   1.000
_cell.angle_alpha   90.00
_cell.angle_beta   90.00
_cell.angle_gamma   90.00
#
_symmetry.space_group_name_H-M   'P 1'
#
loop_
_entity.id
_entity.type
_entity.pdbx_description
1 polymer ?
#
loop_
_entity_poly.entity_id
_entity_poly.type
_entity_poly.pdbx_seq_one_letter_code
_entity_poly.pdbx_strand_id
1 'polypeptide(L)'
;LWGKLDRPGAVYADITWAGFSGTPPADVADVFRVVIGARDAAIALVMSGVASGQDLRGWQVDRAARDHVIAAGHGQRFIHRTGHSLGEEVHGNGVHMDDYETHDDRRLLTGTGFTIEPGICLQTFGIRSEINMVVGAASAEVTGPIQRELVRIGRG
;
A
#
# COMPACT_ATOMS: atom_id res chain seq x y z
N LEU A 1 -11.50 -2.69 3.47
CA LEU A 1 -12.78 -2.01 3.16
C LEU A 1 -12.65 -1.27 1.84
N TRP A 2 -13.46 -1.61 0.86
CA TRP A 2 -13.51 -0.90 -0.42
C TRP A 2 -14.93 -0.45 -0.74
N GLY A 3 -15.05 0.62 -1.49
CA GLY A 3 -16.32 1.21 -1.88
C GLY A 3 -16.16 2.34 -2.87
N LYS A 4 -17.24 2.67 -3.55
CA LYS A 4 -17.34 3.83 -4.45
C LYS A 4 -18.68 4.53 -4.31
N LEU A 5 -18.77 5.75 -4.79
CA LEU A 5 -20.04 6.45 -4.88
C LEU A 5 -20.98 5.77 -5.89
N ASP A 6 -22.27 5.73 -5.60
CA ASP A 6 -23.29 5.21 -6.54
C ASP A 6 -23.59 6.27 -7.62
N ARG A 7 -22.65 6.41 -8.55
CA ARG A 7 -22.78 7.26 -9.75
C ARG A 7 -21.90 6.78 -10.89
N PRO A 8 -22.24 7.02 -12.15
CA PRO A 8 -21.40 6.69 -13.29
C PRO A 8 -20.02 7.33 -13.19
N GLY A 9 -18.96 6.61 -13.57
CA GLY A 9 -17.58 7.07 -13.55
C GLY A 9 -16.96 7.16 -12.15
N ALA A 10 -17.65 6.72 -11.09
CA ALA A 10 -17.08 6.70 -9.74
C ALA A 10 -15.96 5.66 -9.65
N VAL A 11 -14.83 6.07 -9.08
CA VAL A 11 -13.65 5.23 -8.82
C VAL A 11 -13.73 4.65 -7.42
N TYR A 12 -13.29 3.40 -7.26
CA TYR A 12 -13.16 2.77 -5.95
C TYR A 12 -12.09 3.43 -5.08
N ALA A 13 -12.37 3.50 -3.79
CA ALA A 13 -11.37 3.63 -2.73
C ALA A 13 -11.23 2.28 -2.04
N ASP A 14 -10.04 1.91 -1.64
CA ASP A 14 -9.72 0.69 -0.91
C ASP A 14 -8.77 0.99 0.24
N ILE A 15 -9.11 0.58 1.45
CA ILE A 15 -8.34 0.92 2.65
C ILE A 15 -8.35 -0.22 3.66
N THR A 16 -7.19 -0.52 4.23
CA THR A 16 -7.04 -1.49 5.33
C THR A 16 -6.35 -0.84 6.52
N TRP A 17 -7.03 -0.89 7.66
CA TRP A 17 -6.46 -0.55 8.95
C TRP A 17 -6.38 -1.80 9.82
N ALA A 18 -5.27 -1.94 10.54
CA ALA A 18 -5.08 -3.01 11.50
C ALA A 18 -5.49 -2.56 12.92
N GLY A 19 -6.09 -3.48 13.67
CA GLY A 19 -6.43 -3.29 15.08
C GLY A 19 -6.10 -4.53 15.89
N PHE A 20 -6.00 -4.35 17.22
CA PHE A 20 -5.77 -5.46 18.14
C PHE A 20 -6.72 -5.35 19.33
N SER A 21 -7.32 -6.49 19.71
CA SER A 21 -8.18 -6.57 20.89
C SER A 21 -7.33 -6.70 22.15
N GLY A 22 -7.39 -5.68 23.02
CA GLY A 22 -6.54 -5.59 24.21
C GLY A 22 -5.17 -4.97 23.92
N THR A 23 -4.15 -5.40 24.68
CA THR A 23 -2.77 -4.92 24.52
C THR A 23 -2.02 -5.79 23.51
N PRO A 24 -1.52 -5.23 22.39
CA PRO A 24 -0.82 -6.01 21.39
C PRO A 24 0.51 -6.55 21.97
N PRO A 25 0.82 -7.85 21.74
CA PRO A 25 2.14 -8.39 22.02
C PRO A 25 3.25 -7.67 21.24
N ALA A 26 4.49 -7.79 21.71
CA ALA A 26 5.63 -7.09 21.11
C ALA A 26 5.84 -7.48 19.63
N ASP A 27 5.72 -8.75 19.29
CA ASP A 27 5.86 -9.27 17.92
C ASP A 27 4.80 -8.69 16.97
N VAL A 28 3.55 -8.54 17.42
CA VAL A 28 2.49 -7.88 16.63
C VAL A 28 2.82 -6.41 16.41
N ALA A 29 3.26 -5.70 17.45
CA ALA A 29 3.65 -4.30 17.34
C ALA A 29 4.88 -4.12 16.43
N ASP A 30 5.84 -5.04 16.47
CA ASP A 30 7.05 -5.02 15.65
C ASP A 30 6.71 -5.25 14.16
N VAL A 31 5.92 -6.27 13.85
CA VAL A 31 5.45 -6.54 12.49
C VAL A 31 4.63 -5.37 11.94
N PHE A 32 3.77 -4.77 12.76
CA PHE A 32 3.02 -3.58 12.33
C PHE A 32 3.95 -2.43 11.95
N ARG A 33 5.02 -2.17 12.73
CA ARG A 33 6.00 -1.11 12.41
C ARG A 33 6.72 -1.39 11.09
N VAL A 34 7.07 -2.64 10.80
CA VAL A 34 7.67 -3.01 9.52
C VAL A 34 6.70 -2.76 8.36
N VAL A 35 5.44 -3.16 8.50
CA VAL A 35 4.41 -2.99 7.46
C VAL A 35 4.16 -1.51 7.15
N ILE A 36 3.98 -0.66 8.17
CA ILE A 36 3.80 0.78 7.91
C ILE A 36 5.06 1.43 7.36
N GLY A 37 6.26 0.99 7.76
CA GLY A 37 7.53 1.44 7.18
C GLY A 37 7.66 1.09 5.70
N ALA A 38 7.25 -0.12 5.30
CA ALA A 38 7.22 -0.53 3.89
C ALA A 38 6.24 0.31 3.06
N ARG A 39 5.04 0.55 3.59
CA ARG A 39 4.04 1.46 2.97
C ARG A 39 4.62 2.87 2.80
N ASP A 40 5.22 3.41 3.84
CA ASP A 40 5.76 4.78 3.84
C ASP A 40 6.98 4.90 2.90
N ALA A 41 7.79 3.85 2.73
CA ALA A 41 8.87 3.80 1.74
C ALA A 41 8.34 3.87 0.29
N ALA A 42 7.28 3.12 -0.02
CA ALA A 42 6.62 3.18 -1.33
C ALA A 42 5.98 4.56 -1.58
N ILE A 43 5.29 5.13 -0.59
CA ILE A 43 4.72 6.50 -0.67
C ILE A 43 5.83 7.52 -0.98
N ALA A 44 6.94 7.46 -0.25
CA ALA A 44 8.06 8.39 -0.42
C ALA A 44 8.67 8.31 -1.82
N LEU A 45 8.86 7.09 -2.37
CA LEU A 45 9.33 6.89 -3.73
C LEU A 45 8.38 7.53 -4.75
N VAL A 46 7.07 7.27 -4.64
CA VAL A 46 6.08 7.83 -5.58
C VAL A 46 6.07 9.35 -5.51
N MET A 47 5.99 9.92 -4.31
CA MET A 47 5.93 11.38 -4.13
C MET A 47 7.19 12.07 -4.67
N SER A 48 8.38 11.57 -4.31
CA SER A 48 9.65 12.15 -4.76
C SER A 48 9.89 11.97 -6.26
N GLY A 49 9.56 10.79 -6.79
CA GLY A 49 9.74 10.46 -8.20
C GLY A 49 8.83 11.31 -9.10
N VAL A 50 7.55 11.46 -8.76
CA VAL A 50 6.62 12.32 -9.51
C VAL A 50 7.06 13.78 -9.42
N ALA A 51 7.45 14.27 -8.25
CA ALA A 51 7.89 15.65 -8.07
C ALA A 51 9.18 15.98 -8.87
N SER A 52 10.06 14.98 -9.06
CA SER A 52 11.29 15.12 -9.86
C SER A 52 11.11 14.80 -11.35
N GLY A 53 9.90 14.43 -11.80
CA GLY A 53 9.64 14.04 -13.18
C GLY A 53 10.24 12.68 -13.58
N GLN A 54 10.51 11.80 -12.61
CA GLN A 54 11.05 10.47 -12.86
C GLN A 54 10.00 9.61 -13.58
N ASP A 55 10.44 8.79 -14.55
CA ASP A 55 9.61 7.78 -15.22
C ASP A 55 9.42 6.55 -14.33
N LEU A 56 8.52 6.65 -13.37
CA LEU A 56 8.24 5.57 -12.42
C LEU A 56 7.40 4.45 -13.06
N ARG A 57 7.72 3.22 -12.69
CA ARG A 57 7.04 1.98 -13.08
C ARG A 57 6.44 1.28 -11.86
N GLY A 58 5.42 0.47 -12.08
CA GLY A 58 4.75 -0.25 -11.01
C GLY A 58 5.68 -1.14 -10.19
N TRP A 59 6.55 -1.90 -10.86
CA TRP A 59 7.52 -2.78 -10.20
C TRP A 59 8.48 -2.03 -9.26
N GLN A 60 8.84 -0.77 -9.56
CA GLN A 60 9.74 0.01 -8.71
C GLN A 60 9.09 0.37 -7.38
N VAL A 61 7.78 0.64 -7.39
CA VAL A 61 7.02 0.94 -6.18
C VAL A 61 6.88 -0.30 -5.30
N ASP A 62 6.60 -1.47 -5.91
CA ASP A 62 6.62 -2.75 -5.19
C ASP A 62 7.99 -3.00 -4.56
N ARG A 63 9.06 -2.78 -5.33
CA ARG A 63 10.42 -3.03 -4.86
C ARG A 63 10.77 -2.18 -3.65
N ALA A 64 10.38 -0.91 -3.61
CA ALA A 64 10.63 -0.04 -2.47
C ALA A 64 9.99 -0.56 -1.17
N ALA A 65 8.75 -1.04 -1.23
CA ALA A 65 8.09 -1.66 -0.08
C ALA A 65 8.73 -3.02 0.28
N ARG A 66 8.99 -3.85 -0.73
CA ARG A 66 9.52 -5.20 -0.57
C ARG A 66 10.92 -5.22 0.01
N ASP A 67 11.79 -4.34 -0.44
CA ASP A 67 13.17 -4.22 0.09
C ASP A 67 13.17 -3.82 1.57
N HIS A 68 12.23 -2.96 2.00
CA HIS A 68 12.06 -2.63 3.41
C HIS A 68 11.67 -3.86 4.24
N VAL A 69 10.73 -4.67 3.75
CA VAL A 69 10.30 -5.92 4.42
C VAL A 69 11.42 -6.95 4.44
N ILE A 70 12.19 -7.08 3.36
CA ILE A 70 13.36 -7.98 3.27
C ILE A 70 14.43 -7.55 4.28
N ALA A 71 14.76 -6.26 4.35
CA ALA A 71 15.74 -5.73 5.31
C ALA A 71 15.35 -5.98 6.77
N ALA A 72 14.05 -6.04 7.06
CA ALA A 72 13.52 -6.40 8.37
C ALA A 72 13.45 -7.92 8.64
N GLY A 73 13.91 -8.77 7.70
CA GLY A 73 13.95 -10.23 7.86
C GLY A 73 12.63 -10.95 7.53
N HIS A 74 11.65 -10.27 6.95
CA HIS A 74 10.32 -10.82 6.66
C HIS A 74 10.04 -11.06 5.18
N GLY A 75 11.05 -11.02 4.28
CA GLY A 75 10.86 -11.06 2.83
C GLY A 75 10.02 -12.24 2.34
N GLN A 76 10.21 -13.46 2.91
CA GLN A 76 9.43 -14.65 2.54
C GLN A 76 7.98 -14.63 3.06
N ARG A 77 7.60 -13.62 3.83
CA ARG A 77 6.27 -13.47 4.43
C ARG A 77 5.45 -12.37 3.75
N PHE A 78 6.03 -11.66 2.81
CA PHE A 78 5.33 -10.71 1.93
C PHE A 78 5.00 -11.41 0.61
N ILE A 79 3.86 -12.08 0.57
CA ILE A 79 3.46 -13.08 -0.41
C ILE A 79 2.43 -12.59 -1.43
N HIS A 80 2.34 -11.29 -1.64
CA HIS A 80 1.50 -10.65 -2.63
C HIS A 80 2.16 -9.35 -3.15
N ARG A 81 1.63 -8.75 -4.20
CA ARG A 81 2.07 -7.45 -4.72
C ARG A 81 1.81 -6.32 -3.70
N THR A 82 2.52 -5.22 -3.86
CA THR A 82 2.39 -4.05 -2.96
C THR A 82 1.10 -3.26 -3.19
N GLY A 83 0.47 -3.38 -4.37
CA GLY A 83 -0.77 -2.67 -4.62
C GLY A 83 -1.31 -2.88 -6.03
N HIS A 84 -2.49 -2.34 -6.27
CA HIS A 84 -3.18 -2.45 -7.55
C HIS A 84 -3.78 -1.13 -8.01
N SER A 85 -4.02 -1.02 -9.32
CA SER A 85 -4.75 0.10 -9.89
C SER A 85 -6.17 0.15 -9.35
N LEU A 86 -6.67 1.36 -9.14
CA LEU A 86 -8.05 1.66 -8.82
C LEU A 86 -8.76 2.24 -10.05
N GLY A 87 -10.03 1.89 -10.23
CA GLY A 87 -10.84 2.37 -11.34
C GLY A 87 -12.34 2.24 -11.02
N GLU A 88 -13.16 2.16 -12.04
CA GLU A 88 -14.59 1.82 -11.90
C GLU A 88 -14.78 0.41 -11.36
N GLU A 89 -13.77 -0.46 -11.52
CA GLU A 89 -13.60 -1.73 -10.80
C GLU A 89 -12.56 -1.56 -9.71
N VAL A 90 -12.68 -2.35 -8.62
CA VAL A 90 -11.75 -2.29 -7.48
C VAL A 90 -10.32 -2.61 -7.90
N HIS A 91 -10.14 -3.58 -8.79
CA HIS A 91 -8.89 -3.83 -9.50
C HIS A 91 -8.98 -3.23 -10.90
N GLY A 92 -8.55 -1.97 -11.05
CA GLY A 92 -8.62 -1.25 -12.30
C GLY A 92 -7.63 -1.76 -13.36
N ASN A 93 -7.74 -1.23 -14.58
CA ASN A 93 -6.91 -1.64 -15.73
C ASN A 93 -5.56 -0.93 -15.79
N GLY A 94 -5.28 -0.01 -14.87
CA GLY A 94 -4.01 0.73 -14.81
C GLY A 94 -2.86 -0.12 -14.30
N VAL A 95 -1.73 0.54 -14.03
CA VAL A 95 -0.52 -0.07 -13.49
C VAL A 95 -0.75 -0.62 -12.08
N HIS A 96 -0.24 -1.81 -11.81
CA HIS A 96 -0.16 -2.38 -10.47
C HIS A 96 1.22 -2.13 -9.86
N MET A 97 1.27 -2.01 -8.55
CA MET A 97 2.52 -1.92 -7.79
C MET A 97 2.99 -3.36 -7.53
N ASP A 98 3.63 -3.98 -8.55
CA ASP A 98 3.86 -5.42 -8.59
C ASP A 98 5.21 -5.78 -9.22
N ASP A 99 6.06 -6.48 -8.45
CA ASP A 99 7.28 -7.18 -8.87
C ASP A 99 7.33 -8.58 -8.23
N TYR A 100 6.16 -9.11 -7.87
CA TYR A 100 6.01 -10.41 -7.21
C TYR A 100 5.16 -11.39 -8.04
N GLU A 101 3.90 -11.04 -8.30
CA GLU A 101 2.98 -11.84 -9.11
C GLU A 101 3.26 -11.60 -10.60
N THR A 102 3.54 -10.34 -10.95
CA THR A 102 3.86 -9.88 -12.30
C THR A 102 4.90 -8.78 -12.20
N HIS A 103 5.88 -8.76 -13.10
CA HIS A 103 6.76 -7.60 -13.26
C HIS A 103 6.02 -6.51 -14.05
N ASP A 104 5.34 -5.59 -13.32
CA ASP A 104 4.55 -4.55 -13.96
C ASP A 104 5.43 -3.37 -14.42
N ASP A 105 5.89 -3.43 -15.66
CA ASP A 105 6.74 -2.41 -16.28
C ASP A 105 5.95 -1.22 -16.86
N ARG A 106 4.65 -1.13 -16.62
CA ARG A 106 3.84 0.02 -17.04
C ARG A 106 4.16 1.25 -16.20
N ARG A 107 4.03 2.42 -16.84
CA ARG A 107 4.34 3.72 -16.25
C ARG A 107 3.22 4.20 -15.34
N LEU A 108 3.59 4.87 -14.24
CA LEU A 108 2.65 5.66 -13.45
C LEU A 108 2.32 6.95 -14.23
N LEU A 109 1.11 7.01 -14.77
CA LEU A 109 0.65 8.16 -15.55
C LEU A 109 -0.12 9.15 -14.67
N THR A 110 -0.10 10.42 -15.04
CA THR A 110 -0.97 11.44 -14.45
C THR A 110 -2.45 11.00 -14.52
N GLY A 111 -3.17 11.15 -13.43
CA GLY A 111 -4.56 10.69 -13.28
C GLY A 111 -4.68 9.23 -12.83
N THR A 112 -3.59 8.48 -12.69
CA THR A 112 -3.64 7.11 -12.16
C THR A 112 -3.89 7.11 -10.65
N GLY A 113 -4.89 6.32 -10.22
CA GLY A 113 -5.15 5.98 -8.83
C GLY A 113 -4.79 4.51 -8.55
N PHE A 114 -4.21 4.24 -7.39
CA PHE A 114 -3.80 2.90 -6.98
C PHE A 114 -3.69 2.76 -5.47
N THR A 115 -3.65 1.50 -4.99
CA THR A 115 -3.38 1.18 -3.59
C THR A 115 -1.88 1.05 -3.32
N ILE A 116 -1.48 1.27 -2.07
CA ILE A 116 -0.23 0.79 -1.48
C ILE A 116 -0.62 0.04 -0.22
N GLU A 117 -0.41 -1.29 -0.22
CA GLU A 117 -0.99 -2.21 0.74
C GLU A 117 -0.02 -3.34 1.17
N PRO A 118 1.24 -3.05 1.51
CA PRO A 118 2.15 -4.11 1.93
C PRO A 118 1.61 -4.86 3.13
N GLY A 119 1.90 -6.17 3.16
CA GLY A 119 1.45 -7.05 4.24
C GLY A 119 2.47 -8.12 4.57
N ILE A 120 2.49 -8.56 5.82
CA ILE A 120 3.31 -9.66 6.31
C ILE A 120 2.36 -10.73 6.87
N CYS A 121 2.46 -11.96 6.33
CA CYS A 121 1.65 -13.10 6.70
C CYS A 121 2.50 -14.12 7.48
N LEU A 122 2.35 -14.16 8.80
CA LEU A 122 2.95 -15.16 9.65
C LEU A 122 2.00 -16.36 9.83
N GLN A 123 2.46 -17.42 10.47
CA GLN A 123 1.61 -18.60 10.72
C GLN A 123 0.48 -18.34 11.71
N THR A 124 0.68 -17.41 12.63
CA THR A 124 -0.26 -17.12 13.72
C THR A 124 -1.11 -15.87 13.49
N PHE A 125 -0.60 -14.92 12.69
CA PHE A 125 -1.33 -13.70 12.34
C PHE A 125 -0.78 -13.08 11.04
N GLY A 126 -1.56 -12.17 10.46
CA GLY A 126 -1.14 -11.32 9.36
C GLY A 126 -1.46 -9.86 9.65
N ILE A 127 -0.63 -8.97 9.14
CA ILE A 127 -0.85 -7.52 9.22
C ILE A 127 -0.70 -6.92 7.84
N ARG A 128 -1.65 -6.05 7.48
CA ARG A 128 -1.64 -5.21 6.28
C ARG A 128 -1.98 -3.77 6.68
N SER A 129 -1.37 -2.81 6.03
CA SER A 129 -1.79 -1.41 6.10
C SER A 129 -1.91 -0.88 4.69
N GLU A 130 -3.06 -0.29 4.37
CA GLU A 130 -3.39 0.11 3.01
C GLU A 130 -3.87 1.54 2.97
N ILE A 131 -3.41 2.24 1.92
CA ILE A 131 -3.83 3.58 1.53
C ILE A 131 -4.07 3.64 0.02
N ASN A 132 -4.70 4.72 -0.41
CA ASN A 132 -4.81 5.04 -1.83
C ASN A 132 -3.92 6.24 -2.16
N MET A 133 -3.33 6.22 -3.35
CA MET A 133 -2.60 7.35 -3.92
C MET A 133 -3.17 7.74 -5.27
N VAL A 134 -3.01 9.01 -5.62
CA VAL A 134 -3.28 9.54 -6.95
C VAL A 134 -2.07 10.31 -7.47
N VAL A 135 -1.76 10.12 -8.76
CA VAL A 135 -0.69 10.83 -9.46
C VAL A 135 -1.27 12.08 -10.13
N GLY A 136 -0.83 13.25 -9.72
CA GLY A 136 -1.09 14.52 -10.36
C GLY A 136 -0.03 14.87 -11.43
N ALA A 137 -0.12 16.07 -12.00
CA ALA A 137 0.80 16.52 -13.05
C ALA A 137 2.24 16.76 -12.54
N ALA A 138 2.40 17.21 -11.29
CA ALA A 138 3.70 17.55 -10.69
C ALA A 138 3.83 17.06 -9.24
N SER A 139 2.87 16.31 -8.73
CA SER A 139 2.85 15.76 -7.37
C SER A 139 2.02 14.49 -7.33
N ALA A 140 2.26 13.67 -6.33
CA ALA A 140 1.37 12.57 -5.98
C ALA A 140 0.93 12.75 -4.53
N GLU A 141 -0.28 12.30 -4.20
CA GLU A 141 -0.83 12.45 -2.86
C GLU A 141 -1.52 11.18 -2.38
N VAL A 142 -1.52 10.98 -1.07
CA VAL A 142 -2.36 9.97 -0.40
C VAL A 142 -3.76 10.54 -0.22
N THR A 143 -4.78 9.82 -0.69
CA THR A 143 -6.17 10.26 -0.59
C THR A 143 -6.84 9.64 0.65
N GLY A 144 -6.78 10.32 1.76
CA GLY A 144 -7.41 9.85 2.99
C GLY A 144 -6.45 9.71 4.18
N PRO A 145 -6.95 9.26 5.33
CA PRO A 145 -6.14 9.15 6.53
C PRO A 145 -5.15 7.99 6.46
N ILE A 146 -3.94 8.21 6.97
CA ILE A 146 -2.88 7.21 7.07
C ILE A 146 -2.85 6.65 8.48
N GLN A 147 -3.00 5.35 8.64
CA GLN A 147 -2.84 4.70 9.95
C GLN A 147 -1.38 4.78 10.41
N ARG A 148 -1.15 5.30 11.63
CA ARG A 148 0.19 5.40 12.23
C ARG A 148 0.38 4.50 13.44
N GLU A 149 -0.71 4.06 14.06
CA GLU A 149 -0.72 3.21 15.25
C GLU A 149 -1.77 2.11 15.11
N LEU A 150 -1.55 0.98 15.76
CA LEU A 150 -2.57 -0.06 15.87
C LEU A 150 -3.78 0.47 16.63
N VAL A 151 -4.97 0.28 16.08
CA VAL A 151 -6.22 0.59 16.78
C VAL A 151 -6.39 -0.40 17.92
N ARG A 152 -6.49 0.10 19.15
CA ARG A 152 -6.80 -0.74 20.30
C ARG A 152 -8.32 -0.87 20.45
N ILE A 153 -8.80 -2.11 20.43
CA ILE A 153 -10.22 -2.46 20.53
C ILE A 153 -10.46 -3.06 21.92
N GLY A 154 -11.45 -2.51 22.61
CA GLY A 154 -11.79 -2.96 23.97
C GLY A 154 -11.01 -2.22 25.08
N ARG A 155 -11.38 -2.52 26.33
CA ARG A 155 -10.68 -2.00 27.52
C ARG A 155 -9.47 -2.90 27.77
N GLY A 156 -8.27 -2.29 27.80
CA GLY A 156 -7.08 -2.94 28.33
C GLY A 156 -7.18 -3.13 29.83
#